data_cd9526cafb43450e6d84e3c0be9320ac
#
_entry.id   cd9526cafb43450e6d84e3c0be9320ac
#
_cell.length_a   1.000
_cell.length_b   1.000
_cell.length_c   1.000
_cell.angle_alpha   90.00
_cell.angle_beta   90.00
_cell.angle_gamma   90.00
#
_symmetry.space_group_name_H-M   'P 1'
#
loop_
_entity.id
_entity.type
_entity.pdbx_description
1 polymer ?
#
loop_
_entity_poly.entity_id
_entity_poly.type
_entity_poly.pdbx_seq_one_letter_code
_entity_poly.pdbx_strand_id
1 'polypeptide(L)'
;MGNLNIKDLVVEYSSGGYAVRPINGLNLEVPAGSLVILLGPSGCGKTTLLSCIGGILRPKSGAIRFDDVEITALDGAALARYRRDKVGIVFQAFNLVSSLTALENVMVPMRAAGMSRASARERAEELLTRVDLADRMKHRPGDLSGGSSNASRSPARSLWIRH
;
A
#
# COMPACT_ATOMS: atom_id res chain seq x y z
N MET A 1 16.95 4.38 3.76
CA MET A 1 16.16 3.14 3.90
C MET A 1 16.28 2.71 5.35
N GLY A 2 15.21 2.37 6.01
CA GLY A 2 15.18 2.16 7.46
C GLY A 2 15.14 0.69 7.85
N ASN A 3 15.51 0.41 9.11
CA ASN A 3 15.39 -0.90 9.72
C ASN A 3 13.97 -1.12 10.22
N LEU A 4 13.41 -2.30 9.98
CA LEU A 4 12.14 -2.72 10.58
C LEU A 4 12.39 -3.72 11.70
N ASN A 5 11.83 -3.46 12.86
CA ASN A 5 11.89 -4.37 14.00
C ASN A 5 10.48 -4.63 14.53
N ILE A 6 10.12 -5.90 14.68
CA ILE A 6 8.83 -6.35 15.19
C ILE A 6 9.09 -7.23 16.40
N LYS A 7 8.41 -6.94 17.52
CA LYS A 7 8.54 -7.68 18.78
C LYS A 7 7.18 -8.14 19.29
N ASP A 8 7.07 -9.44 19.56
CA ASP A 8 5.93 -10.09 20.20
C ASP A 8 4.57 -9.69 19.62
N LEU A 9 4.52 -9.53 18.27
CA LEU A 9 3.33 -9.03 17.58
C LEU A 9 2.20 -10.05 17.65
N VAL A 10 1.05 -9.62 18.15
CA VAL A 10 -0.19 -10.40 18.15
C VAL A 10 -1.29 -9.64 17.44
N VAL A 11 -1.93 -10.29 16.49
CA VAL A 11 -3.15 -9.78 15.85
C VAL A 11 -4.27 -10.78 16.06
N GLU A 12 -5.40 -10.29 16.55
CA GLU A 12 -6.56 -11.10 16.85
C GLU A 12 -7.82 -10.45 16.28
N TYR A 13 -8.65 -11.27 15.66
CA TYR A 13 -9.98 -10.91 15.18
C TYR A 13 -11.02 -11.73 15.92
N SER A 14 -12.12 -11.10 16.29
CA SER A 14 -13.31 -11.80 16.78
C SER A 14 -14.26 -12.07 15.60
N SER A 15 -14.55 -13.32 15.32
CA SER A 15 -15.49 -13.72 14.28
C SER A 15 -16.40 -14.82 14.83
N GLY A 16 -17.71 -14.59 14.85
CA GLY A 16 -18.69 -15.59 15.27
C GLY A 16 -18.50 -16.18 16.68
N GLY A 17 -17.95 -15.39 17.61
CA GLY A 17 -17.68 -15.85 19.00
C GLY A 17 -16.33 -16.55 19.17
N TYR A 18 -15.57 -16.74 18.11
CA TYR A 18 -14.23 -17.33 18.17
C TYR A 18 -13.15 -16.27 17.91
N ALA A 19 -12.02 -16.38 18.63
CA ALA A 19 -10.85 -15.54 18.41
C ALA A 19 -9.94 -16.21 17.38
N VAL A 20 -9.73 -15.53 16.24
CA VAL A 20 -8.76 -15.95 15.21
C VAL A 20 -7.50 -15.12 15.35
N ARG A 21 -6.36 -15.77 15.51
CA ARG A 21 -5.04 -15.12 15.67
C ARG A 21 -4.13 -15.45 14.48
N PRO A 22 -4.21 -14.71 13.37
CA PRO A 22 -3.35 -14.91 12.22
C PRO A 22 -1.89 -14.60 12.50
N ILE A 23 -1.61 -13.80 13.53
CA ILE A 23 -0.26 -13.51 14.03
C ILE A 23 -0.28 -13.68 15.55
N ASN A 24 0.63 -14.51 16.06
CA ASN A 24 0.70 -14.84 17.48
C ASN A 24 2.16 -14.88 17.96
N GLY A 25 2.64 -13.76 18.52
CA GLY A 25 3.99 -13.62 19.05
C GLY A 25 5.09 -13.54 18.00
N LEU A 26 4.81 -12.87 16.84
CA LEU A 26 5.80 -12.73 15.77
C LEU A 26 6.92 -11.79 16.18
N ASN A 27 8.17 -12.27 16.02
CA ASN A 27 9.39 -11.49 16.09
C ASN A 27 10.06 -11.50 14.73
N LEU A 28 10.43 -10.32 14.20
CA LEU A 28 11.06 -10.17 12.89
C LEU A 28 11.95 -8.93 12.87
N GLU A 29 13.16 -9.10 12.35
CA GLU A 29 14.07 -7.99 12.05
C GLU A 29 14.38 -7.97 10.56
N VAL A 30 14.25 -6.79 9.95
CA VAL A 30 14.56 -6.55 8.54
C VAL A 30 15.54 -5.39 8.44
N PRO A 31 16.79 -5.67 8.06
CA PRO A 31 17.79 -4.62 7.88
C PRO A 31 17.40 -3.67 6.73
N ALA A 32 17.88 -2.44 6.81
CA ALA A 32 17.75 -1.46 5.73
C ALA A 32 18.26 -2.00 4.38
N GLY A 33 17.54 -1.70 3.32
CA GLY A 33 17.91 -2.12 1.96
C GLY A 33 17.61 -3.58 1.62
N SER A 34 17.04 -4.35 2.55
CA SER A 34 16.68 -5.75 2.30
C SER A 34 15.40 -5.88 1.47
N LEU A 35 15.36 -6.91 0.64
CA LEU A 35 14.15 -7.43 0.02
C LEU A 35 13.67 -8.65 0.81
N VAL A 36 12.44 -8.60 1.34
CA VAL A 36 11.85 -9.70 2.10
C VAL A 36 10.66 -10.27 1.33
N ILE A 37 10.62 -11.59 1.20
CA ILE A 37 9.51 -12.31 0.58
C ILE A 37 8.76 -13.09 1.68
N LEU A 38 7.47 -12.81 1.84
CA LEU A 38 6.59 -13.53 2.75
C LEU A 38 5.93 -14.70 2.00
N LEU A 39 6.29 -15.92 2.36
CA LEU A 39 5.73 -17.15 1.79
C LEU A 39 4.77 -17.82 2.77
N GLY A 40 3.77 -18.51 2.26
CA GLY A 40 2.81 -19.28 3.05
C GLY A 40 1.45 -19.39 2.38
N PRO A 41 0.58 -20.30 2.87
CA PRO A 41 -0.75 -20.53 2.32
C PRO A 41 -1.66 -19.31 2.44
N SER A 42 -2.79 -19.32 1.74
CA SER A 42 -3.82 -18.29 1.90
C SER A 42 -4.32 -18.28 3.34
N GLY A 43 -4.57 -17.09 3.89
CA GLY A 43 -5.08 -16.92 5.26
C GLY A 43 -4.03 -16.97 6.38
N CYS A 44 -2.74 -17.28 6.11
CA CYS A 44 -1.71 -17.38 7.15
C CYS A 44 -1.22 -16.02 7.72
N GLY A 45 -1.89 -14.90 7.43
CA GLY A 45 -1.59 -13.61 8.04
C GLY A 45 -0.63 -12.68 7.29
N LYS A 46 -0.16 -13.02 6.07
CA LYS A 46 0.75 -12.16 5.28
C LYS A 46 0.22 -10.74 5.07
N THR A 47 -1.01 -10.64 4.56
CA THR A 47 -1.67 -9.35 4.34
C THR A 47 -1.94 -8.60 5.65
N THR A 48 -2.26 -9.34 6.72
CA THR A 48 -2.42 -8.79 8.07
C THR A 48 -1.12 -8.17 8.57
N LEU A 49 0.01 -8.87 8.40
CA LEU A 49 1.33 -8.36 8.77
C LEU A 49 1.68 -7.09 8.00
N LEU A 50 1.51 -7.09 6.67
CA LEU A 50 1.76 -5.92 5.84
C LEU A 50 0.86 -4.74 6.22
N SER A 51 -0.40 -5.00 6.59
CA SER A 51 -1.33 -3.96 7.05
C SER A 51 -0.92 -3.37 8.40
N CYS A 52 -0.35 -4.16 9.30
CA CYS A 52 0.20 -3.67 10.56
C CYS A 52 1.47 -2.82 10.33
N ILE A 53 2.40 -3.30 9.50
CA ILE A 53 3.62 -2.55 9.13
C ILE A 53 3.26 -1.24 8.44
N GLY A 54 2.25 -1.26 7.56
CA GLY A 54 1.75 -0.07 6.88
C GLY A 54 0.95 0.90 7.77
N GLY A 55 0.74 0.59 9.06
CA GLY A 55 -0.06 1.42 9.96
C GLY A 55 -1.53 1.52 9.57
N ILE A 56 -2.05 0.53 8.84
CA ILE A 56 -3.48 0.43 8.48
C ILE A 56 -4.25 -0.32 9.56
N LEU A 57 -3.66 -1.39 10.08
CA LEU A 57 -4.23 -2.23 11.11
C LEU A 57 -3.45 -2.08 12.41
N ARG A 58 -4.15 -1.90 13.53
CA ARG A 58 -3.54 -1.92 14.85
C ARG A 58 -3.48 -3.37 15.37
N PRO A 59 -2.30 -3.85 15.82
CA PRO A 59 -2.20 -5.14 16.48
C PRO A 59 -2.88 -5.11 17.86
N LYS A 60 -3.20 -6.29 18.40
CA LYS A 60 -3.70 -6.45 19.76
C LYS A 60 -2.62 -6.15 20.80
N SER A 61 -1.40 -6.60 20.53
CA SER A 61 -0.21 -6.37 21.35
C SER A 61 1.07 -6.51 20.54
N GLY A 62 2.21 -6.19 21.17
CA GLY A 62 3.51 -6.17 20.54
C GLY A 62 3.85 -4.79 19.95
N ALA A 63 5.05 -4.66 19.46
CA ALA A 63 5.59 -3.41 18.94
C ALA A 63 6.10 -3.58 17.51
N ILE A 64 5.86 -2.58 16.68
CA ILE A 64 6.45 -2.44 15.34
C ILE A 64 7.22 -1.12 15.31
N ARG A 65 8.52 -1.20 15.04
CA ARG A 65 9.40 -0.04 14.93
C ARG A 65 10.02 0.03 13.55
N PHE A 66 9.97 1.20 12.96
CA PHE A 66 10.66 1.51 11.72
C PHE A 66 11.65 2.65 11.98
N ASP A 67 12.94 2.35 11.93
CA ASP A 67 14.01 3.21 12.45
C ASP A 67 13.73 3.60 13.92
N ASP A 68 13.70 4.91 14.19
CA ASP A 68 13.44 5.46 15.51
C ASP A 68 11.95 5.63 15.81
N VAL A 69 11.06 5.27 14.88
CA VAL A 69 9.61 5.49 15.01
C VAL A 69 8.90 4.20 15.39
N GLU A 70 8.27 4.18 16.56
CA GLU A 70 7.38 3.10 16.96
C GLU A 70 5.98 3.30 16.38
N ILE A 71 5.67 2.55 15.31
CA ILE A 71 4.44 2.67 14.53
C ILE A 71 3.21 2.35 15.38
N THR A 72 3.32 1.36 16.25
CA THR A 72 2.24 0.91 17.14
C THR A 72 1.83 1.94 18.17
N ALA A 73 2.70 2.89 18.50
CA ALA A 73 2.45 3.98 19.43
C ALA A 73 1.86 5.24 18.74
N LEU A 74 1.85 5.30 17.41
CA LEU A 74 1.36 6.47 16.68
C LEU A 74 -0.16 6.62 16.78
N ASP A 75 -0.64 7.86 16.84
CA ASP A 75 -2.05 8.23 16.71
C ASP A 75 -2.52 8.36 15.25
N GLY A 76 -3.79 8.67 15.04
CA GLY A 76 -4.37 8.77 13.70
C GLY A 76 -3.66 9.76 12.77
N ALA A 77 -3.30 10.95 13.26
CA ALA A 77 -2.63 12.00 12.48
C ALA A 77 -1.17 11.61 12.18
N ALA A 78 -0.46 11.08 13.19
CA ALA A 78 0.91 10.61 13.03
C ALA A 78 0.99 9.38 12.11
N LEU A 79 0.05 8.43 12.21
CA LEU A 79 -0.07 7.30 11.27
C LEU A 79 -0.34 7.78 9.84
N ALA A 80 -1.15 8.82 9.64
CA ALA A 80 -1.37 9.37 8.31
C ALA A 80 -0.08 9.95 7.71
N ARG A 81 0.72 10.69 8.50
CA ARG A 81 2.03 11.19 8.08
C ARG A 81 3.01 10.04 7.79
N TYR A 82 3.08 9.03 8.67
CA TYR A 82 3.91 7.85 8.45
C TYR A 82 3.59 7.17 7.12
N ARG A 83 2.30 6.90 6.83
CA ARG A 83 1.89 6.31 5.56
C ARG A 83 2.26 7.16 4.35
N ARG A 84 2.05 8.47 4.45
CA ARG A 84 2.37 9.41 3.36
C ARG A 84 3.87 9.45 3.06
N ASP A 85 4.70 9.52 4.10
CA ASP A 85 6.12 9.89 3.98
C ASP A 85 7.06 8.68 3.95
N LYS A 86 6.65 7.54 4.51
CA LYS A 86 7.53 6.38 4.72
C LYS A 86 7.06 5.10 4.04
N VAL A 87 5.79 4.99 3.67
CA VAL A 87 5.20 3.73 3.20
C VAL A 87 4.67 3.84 1.78
N GLY A 88 5.12 2.94 0.90
CA GLY A 88 4.48 2.71 -0.39
C GLY A 88 3.78 1.35 -0.38
N ILE A 89 2.45 1.32 -0.48
CA ILE A 89 1.68 0.07 -0.51
C ILE A 89 1.17 -0.17 -1.91
N VAL A 90 1.41 -1.40 -2.43
CA VAL A 90 0.74 -1.90 -3.61
C VAL A 90 -0.32 -2.89 -3.18
N PHE A 91 -1.55 -2.58 -3.48
CA PHE A 91 -2.69 -3.42 -3.16
C PHE A 91 -2.92 -4.46 -4.26
N GLN A 92 -3.36 -5.65 -3.87
CA GLN A 92 -3.73 -6.72 -4.80
C GLN A 92 -4.94 -6.31 -5.66
N ALA A 93 -5.90 -5.58 -5.11
CA ALA A 93 -7.05 -5.01 -5.78
C ALA A 93 -6.82 -3.51 -6.00
N PHE A 94 -6.05 -3.12 -6.94
CA PHE A 94 -5.63 -1.78 -7.40
C PHE A 94 -6.08 -0.54 -6.58
N ASN A 95 -7.07 -0.64 -5.74
CA ASN A 95 -7.61 0.37 -4.82
C ASN A 95 -7.90 1.73 -5.50
N LEU A 96 -8.30 1.69 -6.76
CA LEU A 96 -8.61 2.87 -7.55
C LEU A 96 -10.00 3.41 -7.17
N VAL A 97 -10.12 4.72 -7.13
CA VAL A 97 -11.40 5.41 -6.99
C VAL A 97 -12.13 5.32 -8.33
N SER A 98 -13.21 4.54 -8.39
CA SER A 98 -13.92 4.21 -9.64
C SER A 98 -14.53 5.41 -10.36
N SER A 99 -14.88 6.46 -9.62
CA SER A 99 -15.41 7.72 -10.16
C SER A 99 -14.37 8.64 -10.80
N LEU A 100 -13.09 8.42 -10.52
CA LEU A 100 -11.97 9.20 -11.02
C LEU A 100 -11.35 8.55 -12.26
N THR A 101 -10.80 9.37 -13.16
CA THR A 101 -10.00 8.93 -14.29
C THR A 101 -8.64 8.36 -13.84
N ALA A 102 -7.91 7.70 -14.74
CA ALA A 102 -6.56 7.23 -14.48
C ALA A 102 -5.64 8.38 -14.02
N LEU A 103 -5.69 9.51 -14.72
CA LEU A 103 -4.93 10.71 -14.36
C LEU A 103 -5.28 11.20 -12.96
N GLU A 104 -6.56 11.32 -12.66
CA GLU A 104 -7.02 11.81 -11.35
C GLU A 104 -6.64 10.84 -10.22
N ASN A 105 -6.72 9.52 -10.43
CA ASN A 105 -6.27 8.54 -9.47
C ASN A 105 -4.78 8.68 -9.13
N VAL A 106 -3.94 8.93 -10.14
CA VAL A 106 -2.50 9.18 -9.93
C VAL A 106 -2.25 10.50 -9.21
N MET A 107 -3.10 11.51 -9.44
CA MET A 107 -2.99 12.81 -8.75
C MET A 107 -3.39 12.77 -7.28
N VAL A 108 -4.28 11.85 -6.85
CA VAL A 108 -4.79 11.80 -5.46
C VAL A 108 -3.67 11.82 -4.41
N PRO A 109 -2.68 10.92 -4.42
CA PRO A 109 -1.62 10.92 -3.42
C PRO A 109 -0.76 12.19 -3.46
N MET A 110 -0.49 12.73 -4.63
CA MET A 110 0.28 13.97 -4.80
C MET A 110 -0.45 15.18 -4.19
N ARG A 111 -1.77 15.25 -4.41
CA ARG A 111 -2.62 16.27 -3.81
C ARG A 111 -2.71 16.13 -2.28
N ALA A 112 -2.78 14.90 -1.78
CA ALA A 112 -2.74 14.62 -0.34
C ALA A 112 -1.40 15.01 0.29
N ALA A 113 -0.31 14.94 -0.47
CA ALA A 113 1.02 15.41 -0.05
C ALA A 113 1.20 16.95 -0.15
N GLY A 114 0.16 17.69 -0.57
CA GLY A 114 0.18 19.17 -0.63
C GLY A 114 0.65 19.74 -1.96
N MET A 115 0.91 18.90 -2.98
CA MET A 115 1.30 19.41 -4.31
C MET A 115 0.19 20.23 -4.95
N SER A 116 0.52 21.32 -5.69
CA SER A 116 -0.45 22.10 -6.43
C SER A 116 -1.20 21.25 -7.47
N ARG A 117 -2.41 21.64 -7.86
CA ARG A 117 -3.17 20.88 -8.88
C ARG A 117 -2.43 20.86 -10.23
N ALA A 118 -1.80 21.96 -10.61
CA ALA A 118 -1.05 22.06 -11.86
C ALA A 118 0.16 21.12 -11.85
N SER A 119 1.01 21.19 -10.82
CA SER A 119 2.20 20.34 -10.69
C SER A 119 1.86 18.86 -10.53
N ALA A 120 0.78 18.54 -9.79
CA ALA A 120 0.32 17.15 -9.65
C ALA A 120 -0.16 16.58 -11.00
N ARG A 121 -0.82 17.40 -11.83
CA ARG A 121 -1.28 17.01 -13.15
C ARG A 121 -0.09 16.73 -14.09
N GLU A 122 0.84 17.68 -14.20
CA GLU A 122 2.04 17.53 -15.03
C GLU A 122 2.82 16.27 -14.66
N ARG A 123 3.05 16.06 -13.36
CA ARG A 123 3.75 14.87 -12.86
C ARG A 123 2.98 13.58 -13.14
N ALA A 124 1.66 13.59 -13.01
CA ALA A 124 0.84 12.41 -13.29
C ALA A 124 0.81 12.08 -14.79
N GLU A 125 0.77 13.08 -15.67
CA GLU A 125 0.85 12.90 -17.13
C GLU A 125 2.20 12.29 -17.53
N GLU A 126 3.32 12.79 -16.96
CA GLU A 126 4.64 12.21 -17.17
C GLU A 126 4.70 10.72 -16.74
N LEU A 127 4.22 10.41 -15.54
CA LEU A 127 4.26 9.04 -15.01
C LEU A 127 3.40 8.07 -15.83
N LEU A 128 2.21 8.49 -16.24
CA LEU A 128 1.34 7.68 -17.09
C LEU A 128 1.95 7.44 -18.48
N THR A 129 2.62 8.44 -19.04
CA THR A 129 3.35 8.29 -20.31
C THR A 129 4.49 7.28 -20.18
N ARG A 130 5.24 7.30 -19.08
CA ARG A 130 6.34 6.35 -18.82
C ARG A 130 5.90 4.89 -18.71
N VAL A 131 4.62 4.64 -18.46
CA VAL A 131 4.05 3.28 -18.35
C VAL A 131 3.11 2.94 -19.50
N ASP A 132 3.20 3.69 -20.61
CA ASP A 132 2.42 3.49 -21.85
C ASP A 132 0.89 3.63 -21.63
N LEU A 133 0.48 4.54 -20.74
CA LEU A 133 -0.91 4.85 -20.48
C LEU A 133 -1.33 6.28 -20.91
N ALA A 134 -0.53 6.93 -21.78
CA ALA A 134 -0.81 8.28 -22.26
C ALA A 134 -2.21 8.42 -22.88
N ASP A 135 -2.58 7.48 -23.75
CA ASP A 135 -3.87 7.50 -24.45
C ASP A 135 -5.06 7.13 -23.54
N ARG A 136 -4.78 6.63 -22.33
CA ARG A 136 -5.79 6.16 -21.37
C ARG A 136 -5.95 7.05 -20.15
N MET A 137 -5.30 8.21 -20.11
CA MET A 137 -5.35 9.14 -18.98
C MET A 137 -6.77 9.55 -18.57
N LYS A 138 -7.69 9.65 -19.54
CA LYS A 138 -9.08 10.05 -19.33
C LYS A 138 -10.02 8.88 -19.05
N HIS A 139 -9.57 7.63 -19.19
CA HIS A 139 -10.38 6.45 -18.92
C HIS A 139 -10.59 6.27 -17.40
N ARG A 140 -11.75 5.73 -17.02
CA ARG A 140 -12.03 5.29 -15.65
C ARG A 140 -11.56 3.86 -15.44
N PRO A 141 -11.37 3.41 -14.20
CA PRO A 141 -10.92 2.04 -13.90
C PRO A 141 -11.74 0.94 -14.58
N GLY A 142 -13.06 1.11 -14.70
CA GLY A 142 -13.94 0.17 -15.41
C GLY A 142 -13.60 0.05 -16.89
N ASP A 143 -13.22 1.15 -17.54
CA ASP A 143 -12.87 1.18 -18.96
C ASP A 143 -11.47 0.60 -19.22
N LEU A 144 -10.60 0.65 -18.22
CA LEU A 144 -9.24 0.09 -18.30
C LEU A 144 -9.24 -1.45 -18.23
N SER A 145 -10.21 -2.04 -17.52
CA SER A 145 -10.34 -3.50 -17.36
C SER A 145 -11.13 -4.17 -18.48
N GLY A 146 -11.97 -3.42 -19.23
CA GLY A 146 -12.86 -3.94 -20.28
C GLY A 146 -12.23 -4.08 -21.67
N GLY A 147 -11.01 -3.64 -21.87
CA GLY A 147 -10.35 -3.59 -23.18
C GLY A 147 -9.63 -4.87 -23.64
N SER A 148 -9.81 -6.02 -23.00
CA SER A 148 -9.08 -7.25 -23.34
C SER A 148 -9.91 -8.39 -23.88
N SER A 149 -10.88 -8.12 -24.79
CA SER A 149 -11.46 -9.22 -25.58
C SER A 149 -10.65 -9.59 -26.83
N ASN A 150 -9.60 -8.85 -27.18
CA ASN A 150 -8.69 -9.25 -28.28
C ASN A 150 -7.36 -8.46 -28.21
N ALA A 151 -6.51 -8.76 -27.27
CA ALA A 151 -5.08 -8.51 -27.45
C ALA A 151 -4.28 -9.28 -26.39
N SER A 152 -3.50 -10.22 -26.87
CA SER A 152 -2.43 -10.93 -26.19
C SER A 152 -1.70 -10.11 -25.12
N ARG A 153 -1.69 -10.66 -23.88
CA ARG A 153 -0.61 -10.60 -22.89
C ARG A 153 0.17 -9.29 -22.80
N SER A 154 -0.35 -8.35 -22.02
CA SER A 154 0.53 -7.47 -21.27
C SER A 154 0.20 -7.60 -19.79
N PRO A 155 1.15 -8.00 -18.93
CA PRO A 155 0.92 -8.00 -17.50
C PRO A 155 0.63 -6.57 -17.07
N ALA A 156 -0.44 -6.37 -16.31
CA ALA A 156 -0.73 -5.09 -15.67
C ALA A 156 0.53 -4.64 -14.91
N ARG A 157 1.27 -3.69 -15.47
CA ARG A 157 2.41 -3.09 -14.79
C ARG A 157 1.87 -2.29 -13.63
N SER A 158 2.13 -2.77 -12.45
CA SER A 158 1.81 -2.08 -11.20
C SER A 158 2.44 -0.69 -11.21
N LEU A 159 1.60 0.33 -11.11
CA LEU A 159 2.03 1.71 -11.07
C LEU A 159 2.63 2.02 -9.69
N TRP A 160 3.95 2.05 -9.60
CA TRP A 160 4.68 2.38 -8.39
C TRP A 160 5.02 3.86 -8.41
N ILE A 161 4.49 4.62 -7.47
CA ILE A 161 4.88 6.02 -7.27
C ILE A 161 5.59 6.11 -5.92
N ARG A 162 6.92 6.29 -5.96
CA ARG A 162 7.69 6.81 -4.83
C ARG A 162 7.81 8.32 -4.99
N HIS A 163 7.57 9.03 -3.91
CA HIS A 163 7.98 10.42 -3.74
C HIS A 163 9.46 10.49 -3.37
#